data_cad7b554c86624badf20451eb75fee0f
#
_entry.id   cad7b554c86624badf20451eb75fee0f
#
_cell.length_a   1.000
_cell.length_b   1.000
_cell.length_c   1.000
_cell.angle_alpha   90.00
_cell.angle_beta   90.00
_cell.angle_gamma   90.00
#
_symmetry.space_group_name_H-M   'P 1'
#
loop_
_entity.id
_entity.type
_entity.pdbx_description
1 polymer ?
#
loop_
_entity_poly.entity_id
_entity_poly.type
_entity_poly.pdbx_seq_one_letter_code
_entity_poly.pdbx_strand_id
1 'polypeptide(L)' 'MADWQVVDLVAVPMKNRLKVLRAERDWSQAKLADLLDVSRQTINAIETGKYDPSLPLAFKLAALFEMKIEDIFDPENG' A
#
# COMPACT_ATOMS: atom_id res chain seq x y z
N MET A 1 -12.81 6.72 23.72
CA MET A 1 -12.23 5.59 23.64
C MET A 1 -12.44 4.82 22.33
N ALA A 2 -13.50 4.56 21.85
CA ALA A 2 -13.67 3.79 20.64
C ALA A 2 -13.81 4.65 19.38
N ASP A 3 -13.29 5.85 19.41
CA ASP A 3 -13.48 6.76 18.28
C ASP A 3 -12.83 6.28 17.00
N TRP A 4 -11.74 5.53 17.14
CA TRP A 4 -11.06 5.01 15.97
C TRP A 4 -11.96 4.05 15.16
N GLN A 5 -12.93 3.43 15.81
CA GLN A 5 -13.86 2.55 15.11
C GLN A 5 -14.82 3.32 14.23
N VAL A 6 -15.17 4.50 14.66
CA VAL A 6 -16.06 5.36 13.87
C VAL A 6 -15.33 5.82 12.61
N VAL A 7 -14.05 6.10 12.76
CA VAL A 7 -13.24 6.51 11.61
C VAL A 7 -13.25 5.44 10.54
N ASP A 8 -13.19 4.18 10.94
CA ASP A 8 -13.16 3.08 9.96
C ASP A 8 -14.43 3.02 9.13
N LEU A 9 -15.54 3.47 9.67
CA LEU A 9 -16.81 3.40 8.95
C LEU A 9 -16.86 4.39 7.79
N VAL A 10 -16.05 5.42 7.84
CA VAL A 10 -16.00 6.42 6.79
C VAL A 10 -14.62 6.49 6.15
N ALA A 11 -13.88 5.43 6.30
CA ALA A 11 -12.51 5.42 5.83
C ALA A 11 -12.44 5.61 4.32
N VAL A 12 -11.49 6.42 3.92
CA VAL A 12 -11.15 6.63 2.51
C VAL A 12 -9.80 5.98 2.31
N PRO A 13 -9.63 5.22 1.21
CA PRO A 13 -8.34 4.59 0.96
C PRO A 13 -7.21 5.61 0.98
N MET A 14 -6.10 5.24 1.57
CA MET A 14 -4.94 6.12 1.68
C MET A 14 -4.29 6.28 0.32
N LYS A 15 -3.80 7.47 0.06
CA LYS A 15 -2.94 7.68 -1.10
C LYS A 15 -1.60 7.01 -0.83
N ASN A 16 -0.97 6.57 -1.90
CA ASN A 16 0.32 5.93 -1.74
C ASN A 16 1.21 6.21 -2.95
N ARG A 17 2.49 5.95 -2.77
CA ARG A 17 3.51 6.16 -3.78
C ARG A 17 3.97 4.84 -4.41
N LEU A 18 3.20 3.79 -4.25
CA LEU A 18 3.66 2.46 -4.64
C LEU A 18 3.99 2.39 -6.13
N LYS A 19 3.15 2.97 -6.97
CA LYS A 19 3.38 2.97 -8.40
C LYS A 19 4.69 3.66 -8.77
N VAL A 20 4.95 4.80 -8.13
CA VAL A 20 6.18 5.56 -8.37
C VAL A 20 7.40 4.77 -7.92
N LEU A 21 7.33 4.22 -6.71
CA LEU A 21 8.44 3.44 -6.16
C LEU A 21 8.76 2.23 -7.02
N ARG A 22 7.72 1.57 -7.51
CA ARG A 22 7.87 0.43 -8.40
C ARG A 22 8.54 0.85 -9.71
N ALA A 23 8.07 1.95 -10.28
CA ALA A 23 8.61 2.46 -11.54
C ALA A 23 10.08 2.86 -11.40
N GLU A 24 10.46 3.42 -10.27
CA GLU A 24 11.85 3.80 -10.03
C GLU A 24 12.78 2.61 -10.05
N ARG A 25 12.26 1.41 -9.82
CA ARG A 25 13.04 0.19 -9.83
C ARG A 25 12.84 -0.62 -11.11
N ASP A 26 12.10 -0.05 -12.06
CA ASP A 26 11.77 -0.75 -13.30
C ASP A 26 11.06 -2.08 -13.06
N TRP A 27 10.27 -2.15 -12.01
CA TRP A 27 9.49 -3.35 -11.73
C TRP A 27 8.09 -3.22 -12.32
N SER A 28 7.63 -4.30 -12.98
CA SER A 28 6.23 -4.41 -13.38
C SER A 28 5.38 -4.72 -12.15
N GLN A 29 4.05 -4.58 -12.30
CA GLN A 29 3.15 -5.00 -11.23
C GLN A 29 3.33 -6.49 -10.92
N ALA A 30 3.54 -7.30 -11.96
CA ALA A 30 3.74 -8.74 -11.78
C ALA A 30 5.02 -9.01 -10.99
N LYS A 31 6.08 -8.26 -11.28
CA LYS A 31 7.35 -8.42 -10.56
C LYS A 31 7.18 -8.09 -9.08
N LEU A 32 6.53 -6.97 -8.78
CA LEU A 32 6.29 -6.58 -7.41
C LEU A 32 5.42 -7.60 -6.68
N ALA A 33 4.39 -8.09 -7.35
CA ALA A 33 3.50 -9.11 -6.79
C ALA A 33 4.30 -10.37 -6.42
N ASP A 34 5.18 -10.80 -7.31
CA ASP A 34 6.05 -11.95 -7.06
C ASP A 34 6.93 -11.74 -5.83
N LEU A 35 7.53 -10.57 -5.73
CA LEU A 35 8.43 -10.27 -4.61
C LEU A 35 7.70 -10.28 -3.28
N LEU A 36 6.42 -9.95 -3.28
CA LEU A 36 5.61 -9.88 -2.08
C LEU A 36 4.74 -11.13 -1.87
N ASP A 37 4.76 -12.04 -2.82
CA ASP A 37 3.97 -13.27 -2.77
C ASP A 37 2.48 -12.98 -2.68
N VAL A 38 2.02 -12.05 -3.51
CA VAL A 38 0.60 -11.70 -3.64
C VAL A 38 0.24 -11.69 -5.12
N SER A 39 -1.04 -11.56 -5.43
CA SER A 39 -1.47 -11.50 -6.82
C SER A 39 -1.21 -10.12 -7.41
N ARG A 40 -1.08 -10.08 -8.75
CA ARG A 40 -0.95 -8.81 -9.45
C ARG A 40 -2.18 -7.92 -9.23
N GLN A 41 -3.34 -8.54 -9.12
CA GLN A 41 -4.58 -7.81 -8.87
C GLN A 41 -4.53 -7.08 -7.54
N THR A 42 -3.91 -7.68 -6.53
CA THR A 42 -3.73 -7.03 -5.24
C THR A 42 -2.88 -5.77 -5.39
N ILE A 43 -1.77 -5.87 -6.13
CA ILE A 43 -0.91 -4.71 -6.35
C ILE A 43 -1.68 -3.61 -7.07
N ASN A 44 -2.41 -3.97 -8.12
CA ASN A 44 -3.18 -2.98 -8.86
C ASN A 44 -4.23 -2.30 -7.98
N ALA A 45 -4.91 -3.06 -7.15
CA ALA A 45 -5.93 -2.51 -6.26
C ALA A 45 -5.33 -1.52 -5.26
N ILE A 46 -4.14 -1.83 -4.76
CA ILE A 46 -3.45 -0.92 -3.83
C ILE A 46 -3.05 0.35 -4.58
N GLU A 47 -2.44 0.22 -5.75
CA GLU A 47 -1.95 1.36 -6.50
C GLU A 47 -3.07 2.32 -6.92
N THR A 48 -4.24 1.77 -7.19
CA THR A 48 -5.37 2.59 -7.62
C THR A 48 -6.20 3.12 -6.45
N GLY A 49 -5.80 2.79 -5.22
CA GLY A 49 -6.50 3.29 -4.04
C GLY A 49 -7.81 2.59 -3.74
N LYS A 50 -8.06 1.45 -4.34
CA LYS A 50 -9.30 0.71 -4.10
C LYS A 50 -9.19 -0.20 -2.88
N TYR A 51 -8.02 -0.41 -2.37
CA TYR A 51 -7.77 -1.36 -1.32
C TYR A 51 -6.50 -0.98 -0.57
N ASP A 52 -6.59 -0.97 0.75
CA ASP A 52 -5.41 -0.73 1.59
C ASP A 52 -4.83 -2.09 1.97
N PRO A 53 -3.51 -2.22 1.97
CA PRO A 53 -2.90 -3.50 2.31
C PRO A 53 -3.13 -3.84 3.78
N SER A 54 -3.12 -5.15 4.07
CA SER A 54 -3.09 -5.59 5.45
C SER A 54 -1.81 -5.09 6.10
N LEU A 55 -1.81 -5.06 7.42
CA LEU A 55 -0.63 -4.62 8.14
C LEU A 55 0.60 -5.47 7.82
N PRO A 56 0.50 -6.82 7.80
CA PRO A 56 1.66 -7.61 7.39
C PRO A 56 2.17 -7.27 6.00
N LEU A 57 1.28 -7.02 5.04
CA LEU A 57 1.69 -6.67 3.69
C LEU A 57 2.34 -5.29 3.66
N ALA A 58 1.81 -4.35 4.45
CA ALA A 58 2.40 -3.00 4.54
C ALA A 58 3.83 -3.07 5.07
N PHE A 59 4.07 -3.92 6.08
CA PHE A 59 5.42 -4.09 6.59
C PHE A 59 6.34 -4.74 5.57
N LYS A 60 5.83 -5.68 4.78
CA LYS A 60 6.64 -6.27 3.71
C LYS A 60 7.01 -5.24 2.67
N LEU A 61 6.07 -4.37 2.32
CA LEU A 61 6.34 -3.27 1.39
C LEU A 61 7.41 -2.34 1.93
N ALA A 62 7.29 -1.96 3.20
CA ALA A 62 8.26 -1.09 3.83
C ALA A 62 9.65 -1.71 3.80
N ALA A 63 9.75 -2.98 4.12
CA ALA A 63 11.03 -3.68 4.12
C ALA A 63 11.60 -3.79 2.71
N LEU A 64 10.75 -4.09 1.74
CA LEU A 64 11.20 -4.24 0.35
C LEU A 64 11.77 -2.95 -0.22
N PHE A 65 11.12 -1.83 0.06
CA PHE A 65 11.56 -0.53 -0.43
C PHE A 65 12.50 0.18 0.54
N GLU A 66 12.77 -0.42 1.69
CA GLU A 66 13.64 0.15 2.72
C GLU A 66 13.17 1.55 3.12
N MET A 67 11.88 1.66 3.34
CA MET A 67 11.22 2.91 3.71
C MET A 67 10.30 2.68 4.88
N LYS A 68 9.93 3.75 5.55
CA LYS A 68 8.90 3.68 6.57
C LYS A 68 7.54 3.54 5.89
N ILE A 69 6.60 2.91 6.58
CA ILE A 69 5.24 2.77 6.05
C ILE A 69 4.65 4.14 5.71
N GLU A 70 4.84 5.11 6.58
CA GLU A 70 4.28 6.44 6.37
C GLU A 70 4.95 7.19 5.22
N ASP A 71 6.08 6.73 4.73
CA ASP A 71 6.69 7.30 3.53
C ASP A 71 6.11 6.70 2.26
N ILE A 72 5.44 5.57 2.38
CA ILE A 72 4.79 4.91 1.24
C ILE A 72 3.31 5.27 1.19
N PHE A 73 2.64 5.25 2.34
CA PHE A 73 1.21 5.49 2.46
C PHE A 73 0.96 6.78 3.20
N ASP A 74 0.04 7.59 2.67
CA ASP A 74 -0.28 8.90 3.25
C ASP A 74 -1.71 8.88 3.77
N PRO A 75 -1.92 8.66 5.06
CA PRO A 75 -3.26 8.57 5.61
C PRO A 75 -3.99 9.91 5.66
N GLU A 76 -3.25 11.02 5.59
CA GLU A 76 -3.86 12.33 5.74
C GLU A 76 -4.44 12.87 4.44
N ASN A 77 -4.06 12.30 3.33
CA ASN A 77 -4.57 12.68 2.02
C ASN A 77 -5.42 11.59 1.41
N GLY A 78 -5.88 10.71 2.25
CA GLY A 78 -6.69 9.59 1.83
C GLY A 78 -8.10 9.98 1.40
#